data_3a65c426c5359fd0faba2981cc7d77fa
#
_entry.id   3a65c426c5359fd0faba2981cc7d77fa
#
_cell.length_a   1.000
_cell.length_b   1.000
_cell.length_c   1.000
_cell.angle_alpha   90.00
_cell.angle_beta   90.00
_cell.angle_gamma   90.00
#
_symmetry.space_group_name_H-M   'P 1'
#
loop_
_entity.id
_entity.type
_entity.pdbx_description
1 polymer ?
#
loop_
_entity_poly.entity_id
_entity_poly.type
_entity_poly.pdbx_seq_one_letter_code
_entity_poly.pdbx_strand_id
1 'polypeptide(L)'
;MSTRRNTCTALLFLTGLAAAVIFLCLGLLPRPAGFRDAVKPSPAALTAVRKDGVRRSAVPARPDRSAAHAIRQGRPLSLPDFSGGVEDLIGGAEPAINDLLDREHTFIQLYGGAQRLLLHRVVEDPDPKYTVVKLTDEVLTFADLNAQPRDMTVRADELSAFAQRVEAEFQTPVLYVQAPSKLDMAPLPDGISDYSGAEADQVLAALSRCGVDTLDLRPAFRAAAAERPDALGELFFHTDHHWTPAGAFLGYQTLCEKLAADYGFSLADDEMLTDPDSFTRTVFDGVFLGSQGKRVGTLYAGTDGIEIWSPTFSTSFTYTVPMSGIEREGPFVTSLLFPERLAQTGYYDTNPYTIYAGDDYLLSRAVNHNAPNAPRVLILRDSFGCALTPFLSLVSGEVMAVDPRNFNGDQEDMMEYLRWLKPDLVIVMNTASSLQVDPLFPYLPTARAAALAVQKQEAR
;
A
#
# COMPACT_ATOMS: atom_id res chain seq x y z
N MET A 1 -43.97 6.93 13.88
CA MET A 1 -43.73 5.50 13.87
C MET A 1 -42.24 5.13 13.69
N SER A 2 -41.39 6.00 13.17
CA SER A 2 -39.96 5.78 12.93
C SER A 2 -39.12 5.62 14.21
N THR A 3 -39.33 6.46 15.21
CA THR A 3 -38.50 6.48 16.45
C THR A 3 -38.58 5.17 17.28
N ARG A 4 -39.75 4.53 17.36
CA ARG A 4 -39.92 3.27 18.12
C ARG A 4 -39.19 2.10 17.43
N ARG A 5 -39.10 2.11 16.12
CA ARG A 5 -38.42 1.05 15.37
C ARG A 5 -36.90 1.11 15.56
N ASN A 6 -36.34 2.33 15.58
CA ASN A 6 -34.92 2.57 15.83
C ASN A 6 -34.53 2.20 17.25
N THR A 7 -35.41 2.48 18.24
CA THR A 7 -35.15 2.12 19.66
C THR A 7 -35.15 0.61 19.87
N CYS A 8 -36.07 -0.14 19.22
CA CYS A 8 -36.08 -1.59 19.30
C CYS A 8 -34.84 -2.22 18.64
N THR A 9 -34.40 -1.67 17.52
CA THR A 9 -33.20 -2.16 16.82
C THR A 9 -31.93 -1.89 17.65
N ALA A 10 -31.83 -0.70 18.25
CA ALA A 10 -30.72 -0.36 19.15
C ALA A 10 -30.71 -1.24 20.43
N LEU A 11 -31.87 -1.55 21.01
CA LEU A 11 -31.97 -2.44 22.17
C LEU A 11 -31.59 -3.88 21.82
N LEU A 12 -32.02 -4.41 20.67
CA LEU A 12 -31.65 -5.73 20.19
C LEU A 12 -30.17 -5.83 19.90
N PHE A 13 -29.57 -4.76 19.35
CA PHE A 13 -28.13 -4.67 19.11
C PHE A 13 -27.35 -4.65 20.43
N LEU A 14 -27.75 -3.82 21.40
CA LEU A 14 -27.08 -3.75 22.71
C LEU A 14 -27.21 -5.05 23.51
N THR A 15 -28.38 -5.72 23.44
CA THR A 15 -28.56 -7.04 24.08
C THR A 15 -27.74 -8.12 23.39
N GLY A 16 -27.65 -8.11 22.07
CA GLY A 16 -26.80 -9.02 21.30
C GLY A 16 -25.31 -8.80 21.60
N LEU A 17 -24.89 -7.55 21.68
CA LEU A 17 -23.51 -7.18 22.02
C LEU A 17 -23.16 -7.59 23.47
N ALA A 18 -24.06 -7.33 24.43
CA ALA A 18 -23.89 -7.76 25.83
C ALA A 18 -23.82 -9.27 25.94
N ALA A 19 -24.67 -10.02 25.23
CA ALA A 19 -24.62 -11.48 25.19
C ALA A 19 -23.32 -12.00 24.56
N ALA A 20 -22.84 -11.38 23.48
CA ALA A 20 -21.56 -11.73 22.83
C ALA A 20 -20.37 -11.46 23.78
N VAL A 21 -20.37 -10.33 24.49
CA VAL A 21 -19.34 -10.00 25.49
C VAL A 21 -19.38 -11.01 26.66
N ILE A 22 -20.55 -11.36 27.17
CA ILE A 22 -20.70 -12.38 28.24
C ILE A 22 -20.22 -13.75 27.76
N PHE A 23 -20.55 -14.16 26.53
CA PHE A 23 -20.08 -15.41 25.92
C PHE A 23 -18.56 -15.43 25.74
N LEU A 24 -17.97 -14.31 25.32
CA LEU A 24 -16.52 -14.14 25.20
C LEU A 24 -15.83 -14.19 26.57
N CYS A 25 -16.39 -13.52 27.57
CA CYS A 25 -15.88 -13.53 28.96
C CYS A 25 -15.94 -14.91 29.60
N LEU A 26 -16.98 -15.70 29.29
CA LEU A 26 -17.14 -17.06 29.80
C LEU A 26 -16.31 -18.11 29.03
N GLY A 27 -15.61 -17.72 27.93
CA GLY A 27 -14.80 -18.62 27.12
C GLY A 27 -15.60 -19.73 26.40
N LEU A 28 -16.92 -19.54 26.28
CA LEU A 28 -17.86 -20.52 25.72
C LEU A 28 -18.02 -20.47 24.22
N LEU A 29 -17.42 -19.48 23.52
CA LEU A 29 -17.37 -19.49 22.08
C LEU A 29 -16.32 -20.51 21.63
N PRO A 30 -16.72 -21.48 20.76
CA PRO A 30 -15.77 -22.38 20.17
C PRO A 30 -14.72 -21.56 19.40
N ARG A 31 -13.46 -21.77 19.72
CA ARG A 31 -12.34 -21.21 18.95
C ARG A 31 -12.51 -21.74 17.53
N PRO A 32 -12.52 -20.90 16.48
CA PRO A 32 -12.54 -21.41 15.12
C PRO A 32 -11.34 -22.34 14.97
N ALA A 33 -11.65 -23.62 14.74
CA ALA A 33 -10.65 -24.60 14.39
C ALA A 33 -10.04 -24.17 13.06
N GLY A 34 -8.74 -23.90 13.03
CA GLY A 34 -8.03 -23.49 11.82
C GLY A 34 -7.17 -22.22 11.95
N PHE A 35 -7.34 -21.41 12.99
CA PHE A 35 -6.58 -20.16 13.10
C PHE A 35 -5.08 -20.33 13.41
N ARG A 36 -4.64 -21.52 13.79
CA ARG A 36 -3.23 -21.85 14.07
C ARG A 36 -2.53 -22.65 12.98
N ASP A 37 -3.28 -23.27 12.07
CA ASP A 37 -2.73 -24.25 11.12
C ASP A 37 -2.75 -23.79 9.65
N ALA A 38 -3.39 -22.67 9.33
CA ALA A 38 -3.60 -22.23 7.95
C ALA A 38 -2.38 -21.53 7.29
N VAL A 39 -1.33 -21.18 8.05
CA VAL A 39 -0.17 -20.48 7.46
C VAL A 39 1.13 -21.11 7.95
N LYS A 40 1.38 -22.33 7.51
CA LYS A 40 2.75 -22.84 7.40
C LYS A 40 3.02 -23.08 5.92
N PRO A 41 3.82 -22.22 5.26
CA PRO A 41 4.32 -22.57 3.94
C PRO A 41 5.03 -23.90 4.05
N SER A 42 4.82 -24.76 3.06
CA SER A 42 5.48 -26.07 3.00
C SER A 42 6.99 -25.87 3.15
N PRO A 43 7.69 -26.67 3.96
CA PRO A 43 9.14 -26.58 4.13
C PRO A 43 9.92 -26.61 2.80
N ALA A 44 9.35 -27.17 1.76
CA ALA A 44 9.94 -27.26 0.43
C ALA A 44 10.01 -25.90 -0.29
N ALA A 45 9.00 -25.04 -0.12
CA ALA A 45 9.01 -23.70 -0.73
C ALA A 45 10.05 -22.78 -0.07
N LEU A 46 10.26 -22.93 1.23
CA LEU A 46 11.29 -22.18 1.97
C LEU A 46 12.72 -22.68 1.72
N THR A 47 12.88 -23.97 1.36
CA THR A 47 14.21 -24.57 1.14
C THR A 47 14.78 -24.16 -0.22
N ALA A 48 13.95 -23.88 -1.23
CA ALA A 48 14.39 -23.42 -2.54
C ALA A 48 15.01 -22.00 -2.49
N VAL A 49 14.53 -21.14 -1.56
CA VAL A 49 15.03 -19.76 -1.39
C VAL A 49 16.28 -19.68 -0.51
N ARG A 50 16.61 -20.74 0.24
CA ARG A 50 17.66 -20.72 1.28
C ARG A 50 19.06 -21.08 0.80
N LYS A 51 19.26 -21.41 -0.47
CA LYS A 51 20.54 -21.98 -0.96
C LYS A 51 21.57 -20.96 -1.47
N ASP A 52 21.21 -19.70 -1.68
CA ASP A 52 22.15 -18.71 -2.20
C ASP A 52 22.29 -17.50 -1.27
N GLY A 53 23.33 -17.51 -0.52
CA GLY A 53 24.19 -16.47 -0.01
C GLY A 53 23.60 -15.16 0.55
N VAL A 54 23.00 -15.15 1.76
CA VAL A 54 22.81 -13.92 2.53
C VAL A 54 23.94 -13.74 3.54
N ARG A 55 24.83 -12.78 3.34
CA ARG A 55 25.72 -12.28 4.41
C ARG A 55 24.89 -11.39 5.35
N ARG A 56 24.74 -11.83 6.58
CA ARG A 56 24.11 -11.03 7.65
C ARG A 56 25.14 -10.05 8.21
N SER A 57 24.90 -8.73 8.09
CA SER A 57 25.46 -7.76 9.00
C SER A 57 24.51 -7.57 10.20
N ALA A 58 25.07 -7.34 11.36
CA ALA A 58 24.37 -7.34 12.65
C ALA A 58 23.30 -6.26 12.72
N VAL A 59 22.06 -6.65 13.01
CA VAL A 59 20.94 -5.76 13.33
C VAL A 59 21.13 -5.22 14.75
N PRO A 60 20.96 -3.92 15.02
CA PRO A 60 20.97 -3.39 16.38
C PRO A 60 19.81 -3.95 17.21
N ALA A 61 20.07 -4.20 18.50
CA ALA A 61 19.18 -4.85 19.44
C ALA A 61 17.84 -4.13 19.58
N ARG A 62 16.75 -4.90 19.52
CA ARG A 62 15.36 -4.46 19.80
C ARG A 62 15.22 -4.01 21.26
N PRO A 63 14.32 -3.05 21.55
CA PRO A 63 14.01 -2.67 22.94
C PRO A 63 13.34 -3.82 23.69
N ASP A 64 13.57 -3.81 24.98
CA ASP A 64 13.31 -4.80 26.01
C ASP A 64 11.86 -5.36 26.00
N ARG A 65 11.75 -6.68 25.94
CA ARG A 65 10.50 -7.47 26.00
C ARG A 65 10.19 -7.98 27.42
N SER A 66 10.48 -7.22 28.46
CA SER A 66 10.26 -7.66 29.86
C SER A 66 8.77 -7.79 30.22
N ALA A 67 7.85 -7.10 29.53
CA ALA A 67 6.41 -7.18 29.78
C ALA A 67 5.77 -8.50 29.28
N ALA A 68 6.27 -9.09 28.19
CA ALA A 68 5.68 -10.30 27.63
C ALA A 68 5.97 -11.60 28.41
N HIS A 69 6.91 -11.56 29.37
CA HIS A 69 7.31 -12.75 30.15
C HIS A 69 6.44 -12.97 31.39
N ALA A 70 5.75 -11.94 31.89
CA ALA A 70 4.91 -12.03 33.08
C ALA A 70 3.57 -12.79 32.86
N ILE A 71 3.10 -12.82 31.59
CA ILE A 71 1.77 -13.42 31.28
C ILE A 71 1.80 -14.97 31.18
N ARG A 72 2.99 -15.59 31.13
CA ARG A 72 3.12 -17.07 31.05
C ARG A 72 3.03 -17.80 32.41
N GLN A 73 2.95 -17.09 33.51
CA GLN A 73 3.00 -17.67 34.87
C GLN A 73 1.66 -17.66 35.59
N GLY A 74 0.53 -17.91 34.95
CA GLY A 74 -0.73 -18.34 35.58
C GLY A 74 -1.07 -17.70 36.95
N ARG A 75 -0.89 -16.38 37.17
CA ARG A 75 -1.34 -15.70 38.38
C ARG A 75 -2.85 -15.51 38.33
N PRO A 76 -3.60 -15.86 39.41
CA PRO A 76 -5.01 -15.56 39.47
C PRO A 76 -5.23 -14.03 39.44
N LEU A 77 -6.16 -13.58 38.58
CA LEU A 77 -6.65 -12.21 38.56
C LEU A 77 -7.28 -11.89 39.91
N SER A 78 -6.64 -11.03 40.70
CA SER A 78 -7.29 -10.42 41.86
C SER A 78 -8.24 -9.33 41.35
N LEU A 79 -9.52 -9.43 41.71
CA LEU A 79 -10.50 -8.38 41.48
C LEU A 79 -10.08 -7.11 42.23
N PRO A 80 -10.19 -5.91 41.61
CA PRO A 80 -9.88 -4.66 42.29
C PRO A 80 -10.86 -4.40 43.43
N ASP A 81 -10.37 -3.76 44.49
CA ASP A 81 -11.14 -3.39 45.66
C ASP A 81 -12.02 -2.17 45.32
N PHE A 82 -13.36 -2.35 45.35
CA PHE A 82 -14.35 -1.35 44.92
C PHE A 82 -14.76 -0.42 46.05
N SER A 83 -13.83 0.21 46.76
CA SER A 83 -14.15 1.22 47.77
C SER A 83 -14.28 2.64 47.26
N GLY A 84 -14.07 2.88 45.97
CA GLY A 84 -14.18 4.17 45.28
C GLY A 84 -15.47 4.34 44.46
N GLY A 85 -15.76 5.58 44.07
CA GLY A 85 -16.95 5.93 43.27
C GLY A 85 -16.91 5.38 41.85
N VAL A 86 -17.94 5.75 41.04
CA VAL A 86 -18.08 5.28 39.65
C VAL A 86 -16.85 5.60 38.78
N GLU A 87 -16.13 6.67 39.11
CA GLU A 87 -14.89 7.06 38.43
C GLU A 87 -13.73 6.10 38.69
N ASP A 88 -13.62 5.57 39.91
CA ASP A 88 -12.64 4.52 40.29
C ASP A 88 -13.03 3.16 39.68
N LEU A 89 -14.33 2.92 39.47
CA LEU A 89 -14.84 1.74 38.78
C LEU A 89 -14.45 1.76 37.28
N ILE A 90 -14.56 2.92 36.64
CA ILE A 90 -14.19 3.11 35.23
C ILE A 90 -12.66 3.03 35.09
N GLY A 91 -11.91 3.74 35.93
CA GLY A 91 -10.45 3.76 35.90
C GLY A 91 -9.80 2.42 36.26
N GLY A 92 -10.46 1.61 37.10
CA GLY A 92 -10.00 0.25 37.43
C GLY A 92 -10.41 -0.81 36.39
N ALA A 93 -11.51 -0.58 35.67
CA ALA A 93 -11.95 -1.45 34.58
C ALA A 93 -11.21 -1.20 33.29
N GLU A 94 -10.71 0.02 33.06
CA GLU A 94 -10.03 0.42 31.83
C GLU A 94 -8.75 -0.40 31.55
N PRO A 95 -7.83 -0.68 32.49
CA PRO A 95 -6.69 -1.56 32.25
C PRO A 95 -7.11 -3.02 32.03
N ALA A 96 -8.14 -3.50 32.72
CA ALA A 96 -8.64 -4.87 32.55
C ALA A 96 -9.41 -5.02 31.22
N ILE A 97 -10.09 -3.98 30.77
CA ILE A 97 -10.71 -3.90 29.46
C ILE A 97 -9.62 -3.76 28.40
N ASN A 98 -8.56 -3.00 28.61
CA ASN A 98 -7.44 -2.87 27.71
C ASN A 98 -6.61 -4.17 27.63
N ASP A 99 -6.43 -4.92 28.72
CA ASP A 99 -5.86 -6.27 28.71
C ASP A 99 -6.77 -7.32 28.02
N LEU A 100 -8.08 -7.13 28.08
CA LEU A 100 -9.04 -7.88 27.24
C LEU A 100 -9.02 -7.39 25.79
N LEU A 101 -8.72 -6.10 25.60
CA LEU A 101 -8.55 -5.39 24.31
C LEU A 101 -7.16 -5.64 23.70
N ASP A 102 -6.28 -6.39 24.30
CA ASP A 102 -5.14 -7.01 23.60
C ASP A 102 -5.61 -7.98 22.49
N ARG A 103 -6.94 -8.03 22.34
CA ARG A 103 -7.71 -8.50 21.20
C ARG A 103 -8.35 -7.34 20.45
N GLU A 104 -7.61 -6.23 20.28
CA GLU A 104 -8.04 -5.04 19.54
C GLU A 104 -8.73 -5.42 18.22
N HIS A 105 -8.14 -6.36 17.51
CA HIS A 105 -8.66 -6.88 16.27
C HIS A 105 -9.97 -7.69 16.40
N THR A 106 -10.32 -8.19 17.58
CA THR A 106 -11.58 -8.93 17.80
C THR A 106 -12.80 -8.01 17.65
N PHE A 107 -12.70 -6.76 18.10
CA PHE A 107 -13.79 -5.80 17.93
C PHE A 107 -13.98 -5.39 16.47
N ILE A 108 -12.89 -5.19 15.74
CA ILE A 108 -12.93 -4.94 14.30
C ILE A 108 -13.61 -6.11 13.58
N GLN A 109 -13.27 -7.36 13.95
CA GLN A 109 -13.90 -8.56 13.38
C GLN A 109 -15.39 -8.62 13.69
N LEU A 110 -15.81 -8.42 14.94
CA LEU A 110 -17.21 -8.44 15.33
C LEU A 110 -18.01 -7.32 14.70
N TYR A 111 -17.44 -6.10 14.67
CA TYR A 111 -18.05 -4.95 14.02
C TYR A 111 -18.25 -5.21 12.51
N GLY A 112 -17.21 -5.63 11.83
CA GLY A 112 -17.31 -5.97 10.41
C GLY A 112 -18.28 -7.11 10.12
N GLY A 113 -18.27 -8.16 10.96
CA GLY A 113 -19.25 -9.25 10.88
C GLY A 113 -20.69 -8.75 11.01
N ALA A 114 -20.96 -7.81 11.94
CA ALA A 114 -22.26 -7.17 12.07
C ALA A 114 -22.63 -6.33 10.85
N GLN A 115 -21.69 -5.52 10.32
CA GLN A 115 -21.90 -4.73 9.10
C GLN A 115 -22.24 -5.63 7.89
N ARG A 116 -21.57 -6.77 7.76
CA ARG A 116 -21.85 -7.76 6.73
C ARG A 116 -23.25 -8.38 6.87
N LEU A 117 -23.64 -8.76 8.10
CA LEU A 117 -24.99 -9.30 8.36
C LEU A 117 -26.10 -8.30 8.07
N LEU A 118 -25.82 -7.01 8.28
CA LEU A 118 -26.75 -5.92 7.96
C LEU A 118 -26.72 -5.51 6.49
N LEU A 119 -25.88 -6.15 5.67
CA LEU A 119 -25.69 -5.88 4.24
C LEU A 119 -25.27 -4.43 3.95
N HIS A 120 -24.55 -3.81 4.89
CA HIS A 120 -24.02 -2.46 4.69
C HIS A 120 -22.88 -2.49 3.67
N ARG A 121 -22.98 -1.66 2.65
CA ARG A 121 -21.95 -1.48 1.63
C ARG A 121 -20.95 -0.37 1.98
N VAL A 122 -21.29 0.47 2.95
CA VAL A 122 -20.45 1.56 3.46
C VAL A 122 -20.22 1.33 4.94
N VAL A 123 -18.97 1.32 5.34
CA VAL A 123 -18.55 1.23 6.74
C VAL A 123 -17.75 2.47 7.05
N GLU A 124 -18.40 3.39 7.77
CA GLU A 124 -17.81 4.67 8.17
C GLU A 124 -16.64 4.46 9.13
N ASP A 125 -15.58 5.25 8.95
CA ASP A 125 -14.44 5.33 9.85
C ASP A 125 -14.49 6.69 10.58
N PRO A 126 -14.00 6.80 11.83
CA PRO A 126 -13.87 8.09 12.52
C PRO A 126 -13.11 9.16 11.72
N ASP A 127 -12.15 8.76 10.91
CA ASP A 127 -11.52 9.59 9.88
C ASP A 127 -12.18 9.30 8.53
N PRO A 128 -12.98 10.20 7.96
CA PRO A 128 -13.78 9.94 6.76
C PRO A 128 -12.99 9.41 5.55
N LYS A 129 -11.71 9.80 5.42
CA LYS A 129 -10.83 9.32 4.33
C LYS A 129 -10.56 7.81 4.35
N TYR A 130 -10.84 7.15 5.49
CA TYR A 130 -10.71 5.70 5.67
C TYR A 130 -12.05 4.97 5.66
N THR A 131 -13.15 5.67 5.31
CA THR A 131 -14.44 5.02 5.10
C THR A 131 -14.33 3.95 4.01
N VAL A 132 -14.71 2.73 4.35
CA VAL A 132 -14.63 1.57 3.45
C VAL A 132 -15.93 1.42 2.70
N VAL A 133 -15.82 1.30 1.38
CA VAL A 133 -16.96 1.11 0.47
C VAL A 133 -16.77 -0.19 -0.30
N LYS A 134 -17.82 -1.02 -0.41
CA LYS A 134 -17.85 -2.16 -1.32
C LYS A 134 -18.20 -1.71 -2.72
N LEU A 135 -17.26 -1.85 -3.66
CA LEU A 135 -17.50 -1.66 -5.09
C LEU A 135 -18.31 -2.82 -5.66
N THR A 136 -17.86 -4.05 -5.37
CA THR A 136 -18.54 -5.30 -5.68
C THR A 136 -18.79 -6.07 -4.38
N ASP A 137 -19.32 -7.29 -4.45
CA ASP A 137 -19.52 -8.10 -3.25
C ASP A 137 -18.23 -8.49 -2.54
N GLU A 138 -17.09 -8.45 -3.25
CA GLU A 138 -15.79 -8.87 -2.75
C GLU A 138 -14.78 -7.72 -2.66
N VAL A 139 -14.82 -6.73 -3.58
CA VAL A 139 -13.80 -5.69 -3.69
C VAL A 139 -14.16 -4.45 -2.88
N LEU A 140 -13.25 -4.06 -2.01
CA LEU A 140 -13.34 -2.87 -1.17
C LEU A 140 -12.57 -1.70 -1.80
N THR A 141 -12.99 -0.47 -1.50
CA THR A 141 -12.24 0.75 -1.78
C THR A 141 -12.35 1.73 -0.63
N PHE A 142 -11.43 2.70 -0.56
CA PHE A 142 -11.67 3.96 0.10
C PHE A 142 -12.34 4.91 -0.89
N ALA A 143 -13.17 5.81 -0.40
CA ALA A 143 -13.78 6.88 -1.20
C ALA A 143 -13.43 8.23 -0.58
N ASP A 144 -13.02 9.15 -1.42
CA ASP A 144 -12.81 10.55 -1.00
C ASP A 144 -14.15 11.29 -1.05
N LEU A 145 -14.83 11.29 0.09
CA LEU A 145 -16.22 11.75 0.22
C LEU A 145 -16.38 13.28 0.16
N ASN A 146 -15.62 13.97 -0.69
CA ASN A 146 -15.78 15.39 -0.92
C ASN A 146 -17.09 15.72 -1.66
N ALA A 147 -17.63 16.90 -1.40
CA ALA A 147 -18.84 17.36 -2.06
C ALA A 147 -18.61 17.82 -3.52
N GLN A 148 -17.38 18.13 -3.88
CA GLN A 148 -16.97 18.62 -5.21
C GLN A 148 -15.46 18.37 -5.43
N PRO A 149 -15.00 18.35 -6.68
CA PRO A 149 -13.57 18.26 -6.98
C PRO A 149 -12.82 19.45 -6.40
N ARG A 150 -11.62 19.22 -5.90
CA ARG A 150 -10.71 20.29 -5.45
C ARG A 150 -10.07 20.98 -6.64
N ASP A 151 -9.62 22.19 -6.43
CA ASP A 151 -8.80 22.93 -7.39
C ASP A 151 -7.35 22.43 -7.30
N MET A 152 -6.86 21.80 -8.36
CA MET A 152 -5.52 21.25 -8.45
C MET A 152 -4.53 22.18 -9.16
N THR A 153 -4.90 23.44 -9.45
CA THR A 153 -4.09 24.38 -10.20
C THR A 153 -2.72 24.58 -9.58
N VAL A 154 -2.65 24.86 -8.27
CA VAL A 154 -1.37 25.09 -7.57
C VAL A 154 -0.47 23.85 -7.66
N ARG A 155 -1.01 22.66 -7.40
CA ARG A 155 -0.25 21.41 -7.49
C ARG A 155 0.28 21.16 -8.89
N ALA A 156 -0.54 21.39 -9.89
CA ALA A 156 -0.14 21.21 -11.29
C ALA A 156 0.92 22.22 -11.73
N ASP A 157 0.80 23.49 -11.33
CA ASP A 157 1.77 24.53 -11.64
C ASP A 157 3.13 24.25 -11.01
N GLU A 158 3.15 23.82 -9.75
CA GLU A 158 4.38 23.47 -9.04
C GLU A 158 5.05 22.22 -9.62
N LEU A 159 4.28 21.18 -9.98
CA LEU A 159 4.81 20.01 -10.67
C LEU A 159 5.37 20.38 -12.05
N SER A 160 4.69 21.25 -12.80
CA SER A 160 5.17 21.76 -14.09
C SER A 160 6.48 22.52 -13.92
N ALA A 161 6.57 23.41 -12.93
CA ALA A 161 7.78 24.18 -12.65
C ALA A 161 8.94 23.28 -12.22
N PHE A 162 8.66 22.25 -11.42
CA PHE A 162 9.66 21.25 -11.04
C PHE A 162 10.19 20.51 -12.27
N ALA A 163 9.31 20.01 -13.13
CA ALA A 163 9.70 19.26 -14.33
C ALA A 163 10.55 20.13 -15.28
N GLN A 164 10.11 21.35 -15.55
CA GLN A 164 10.84 22.30 -16.40
C GLN A 164 12.21 22.66 -15.80
N ARG A 165 12.31 22.79 -14.48
CA ARG A 165 13.57 23.07 -13.81
C ARG A 165 14.55 21.90 -13.93
N VAL A 166 14.09 20.66 -13.74
CA VAL A 166 14.90 19.45 -13.89
C VAL A 166 15.45 19.37 -15.33
N GLU A 167 14.60 19.58 -16.32
CA GLU A 167 15.01 19.55 -17.72
C GLU A 167 16.01 20.67 -18.05
N ALA A 168 15.79 21.90 -17.56
CA ALA A 168 16.66 23.05 -17.81
C ALA A 168 18.04 22.89 -17.15
N GLU A 169 18.11 22.38 -15.91
CA GLU A 169 19.38 22.26 -15.15
C GLU A 169 20.18 21.00 -15.54
N PHE A 170 19.51 19.89 -15.84
CA PHE A 170 20.17 18.59 -16.02
C PHE A 170 20.05 18.03 -17.44
N GLN A 171 19.21 18.64 -18.29
CA GLN A 171 18.84 18.08 -19.60
C GLN A 171 18.23 16.67 -19.49
N THR A 172 17.64 16.38 -18.35
CA THR A 172 16.98 15.12 -18.03
C THR A 172 15.49 15.31 -18.19
N PRO A 173 14.82 14.55 -19.08
CA PRO A 173 13.38 14.63 -19.26
C PRO A 173 12.64 14.17 -17.99
N VAL A 174 11.44 14.72 -17.80
CA VAL A 174 10.53 14.34 -16.72
C VAL A 174 9.24 13.81 -17.32
N LEU A 175 8.88 12.57 -16.96
CA LEU A 175 7.63 11.94 -17.31
C LEU A 175 6.71 11.88 -16.08
N TYR A 176 5.53 12.49 -16.15
CA TYR A 176 4.51 12.29 -15.15
C TYR A 176 3.65 11.07 -15.49
N VAL A 177 3.52 10.13 -14.54
CA VAL A 177 2.73 8.91 -14.72
C VAL A 177 1.56 8.91 -13.74
N GLN A 178 0.33 8.93 -14.27
CA GLN A 178 -0.89 8.80 -13.49
C GLN A 178 -1.21 7.32 -13.29
N ALA A 179 -1.03 6.84 -12.08
CA ALA A 179 -1.40 5.47 -11.71
C ALA A 179 -2.92 5.30 -11.61
N PRO A 180 -3.45 4.11 -11.92
CA PRO A 180 -4.88 3.82 -11.82
C PRO A 180 -5.32 3.59 -10.37
N SER A 181 -6.63 3.58 -10.17
CA SER A 181 -7.30 3.15 -8.95
C SER A 181 -8.41 2.16 -9.27
N LYS A 182 -8.99 1.52 -8.26
CA LYS A 182 -10.17 0.66 -8.42
C LYS A 182 -11.36 1.39 -9.05
N LEU A 183 -11.47 2.70 -8.79
CA LEU A 183 -12.56 3.54 -9.29
C LEU A 183 -12.48 3.78 -10.81
N ASP A 184 -11.31 3.54 -11.40
CA ASP A 184 -11.16 3.56 -12.87
C ASP A 184 -11.75 2.30 -13.53
N MET A 185 -11.97 1.22 -12.77
CA MET A 185 -12.48 -0.04 -13.27
C MET A 185 -13.93 -0.33 -12.87
N ALA A 186 -14.39 0.24 -11.75
CA ALA A 186 -15.77 0.02 -11.27
C ALA A 186 -16.31 1.30 -10.62
N PRO A 187 -17.59 1.64 -10.86
CA PRO A 187 -18.21 2.81 -10.24
C PRO A 187 -18.50 2.58 -8.76
N LEU A 188 -18.54 3.68 -8.02
CA LEU A 188 -19.07 3.69 -6.65
C LEU A 188 -20.57 3.36 -6.63
N PRO A 189 -21.08 2.82 -5.51
CA PRO A 189 -22.52 2.68 -5.31
C PRO A 189 -23.26 4.02 -5.40
N ASP A 190 -24.54 3.97 -5.78
CA ASP A 190 -25.39 5.14 -5.89
C ASP A 190 -25.37 5.99 -4.61
N GLY A 191 -25.25 7.30 -4.77
CA GLY A 191 -25.26 8.28 -3.68
C GLY A 191 -23.89 8.52 -3.03
N ILE A 192 -22.83 7.85 -3.50
CA ILE A 192 -21.45 8.07 -3.08
C ILE A 192 -20.70 8.72 -4.23
N SER A 193 -19.99 9.80 -3.95
CA SER A 193 -19.16 10.50 -4.94
C SER A 193 -17.70 10.50 -4.54
N ASP A 194 -16.84 10.34 -5.52
CA ASP A 194 -15.40 10.51 -5.42
C ASP A 194 -14.93 11.32 -6.63
N TYR A 195 -14.14 12.36 -6.39
CA TYR A 195 -13.67 13.28 -7.42
C TYR A 195 -12.18 13.17 -7.70
N SER A 196 -11.48 12.22 -7.08
CA SER A 196 -10.03 12.05 -7.25
C SER A 196 -9.63 11.86 -8.73
N GLY A 197 -10.45 11.12 -9.48
CA GLY A 197 -10.25 10.96 -10.93
C GLY A 197 -10.32 12.28 -11.69
N ALA A 198 -11.31 13.14 -11.39
CA ALA A 198 -11.46 14.46 -12.00
C ALA A 198 -10.33 15.42 -11.59
N GLU A 199 -9.80 15.30 -10.39
CA GLU A 199 -8.64 16.04 -9.89
C GLU A 199 -7.36 15.62 -10.65
N ALA A 200 -7.15 14.33 -10.89
CA ALA A 200 -6.07 13.84 -11.72
C ALA A 200 -6.19 14.34 -13.18
N ASP A 201 -7.40 14.42 -13.73
CA ASP A 201 -7.64 14.98 -15.06
C ASP A 201 -7.23 16.46 -15.14
N GLN A 202 -7.49 17.25 -14.09
CA GLN A 202 -7.03 18.65 -14.01
C GLN A 202 -5.50 18.72 -14.05
N VAL A 203 -4.80 17.88 -13.28
CA VAL A 203 -3.33 17.84 -13.26
C VAL A 203 -2.76 17.44 -14.61
N LEU A 204 -3.24 16.34 -15.20
CA LEU A 204 -2.79 15.87 -16.51
C LEU A 204 -2.98 16.93 -17.60
N ALA A 205 -4.16 17.57 -17.63
CA ALA A 205 -4.46 18.62 -18.61
C ALA A 205 -3.55 19.85 -18.41
N ALA A 206 -3.22 20.22 -17.17
CA ALA A 206 -2.33 21.34 -16.89
C ALA A 206 -0.88 21.02 -17.26
N LEU A 207 -0.35 19.84 -16.87
CA LEU A 207 0.99 19.38 -17.20
C LEU A 207 1.21 19.35 -18.72
N SER A 208 0.27 18.76 -19.47
CA SER A 208 0.30 18.71 -20.92
C SER A 208 0.32 20.11 -21.57
N ARG A 209 -0.47 21.07 -21.05
CA ARG A 209 -0.45 22.47 -21.54
C ARG A 209 0.88 23.16 -21.28
N CYS A 210 1.58 22.79 -20.21
CA CYS A 210 2.90 23.31 -19.87
C CYS A 210 4.05 22.60 -20.61
N GLY A 211 3.74 21.62 -21.47
CA GLY A 211 4.72 20.87 -22.24
C GLY A 211 5.42 19.76 -21.44
N VAL A 212 4.94 19.43 -20.25
CA VAL A 212 5.43 18.29 -19.49
C VAL A 212 4.84 17.00 -20.06
N ASP A 213 5.68 16.02 -20.34
CA ASP A 213 5.24 14.75 -20.89
C ASP A 213 4.47 13.94 -19.82
N THR A 214 3.40 13.29 -20.25
CA THR A 214 2.50 12.57 -19.35
C THR A 214 2.14 11.20 -19.91
N LEU A 215 1.94 10.23 -19.00
CA LEU A 215 1.35 8.94 -19.29
C LEU A 215 0.21 8.67 -18.30
N ASP A 216 -1.00 8.52 -18.84
CA ASP A 216 -2.16 8.09 -18.06
C ASP A 216 -2.35 6.57 -18.22
N LEU A 217 -2.15 5.80 -17.13
CA LEU A 217 -2.32 4.35 -17.14
C LEU A 217 -3.79 3.92 -17.03
N ARG A 218 -4.69 4.80 -16.59
CA ARG A 218 -6.11 4.49 -16.33
C ARG A 218 -6.87 3.96 -17.56
N PRO A 219 -6.62 4.43 -18.81
CA PRO A 219 -7.27 3.86 -19.99
C PRO A 219 -7.00 2.38 -20.20
N ALA A 220 -5.79 1.88 -19.97
CA ALA A 220 -5.46 0.47 -20.09
C ALA A 220 -6.25 -0.40 -19.11
N PHE A 221 -6.42 0.07 -17.87
CA PHE A 221 -7.21 -0.62 -16.85
C PHE A 221 -8.71 -0.59 -17.15
N ARG A 222 -9.24 0.55 -17.66
CA ARG A 222 -10.63 0.63 -18.13
C ARG A 222 -10.90 -0.33 -19.30
N ALA A 223 -9.94 -0.47 -20.22
CA ALA A 223 -10.04 -1.42 -21.32
C ALA A 223 -10.08 -2.86 -20.80
N ALA A 224 -9.20 -3.24 -19.87
CA ALA A 224 -9.20 -4.55 -19.24
C ALA A 224 -10.53 -4.86 -18.53
N ALA A 225 -11.10 -3.88 -17.80
CA ALA A 225 -12.41 -4.03 -17.15
C ALA A 225 -13.57 -4.21 -18.15
N ALA A 226 -13.48 -3.56 -19.30
CA ALA A 226 -14.50 -3.70 -20.35
C ALA A 226 -14.44 -5.07 -21.07
N GLU A 227 -13.25 -5.66 -21.16
CA GLU A 227 -13.02 -6.95 -21.81
C GLU A 227 -13.33 -8.13 -20.90
N ARG A 228 -13.04 -8.02 -19.59
CA ARG A 228 -13.14 -9.14 -18.63
C ARG A 228 -13.85 -8.69 -17.36
N PRO A 229 -14.98 -9.33 -17.00
CA PRO A 229 -15.76 -8.96 -15.81
C PRO A 229 -14.99 -9.14 -14.47
N ASP A 230 -14.02 -10.04 -14.43
CA ASP A 230 -13.21 -10.39 -13.27
C ASP A 230 -11.90 -9.58 -13.16
N ALA A 231 -11.59 -8.76 -14.18
CA ALA A 231 -10.35 -7.97 -14.24
C ALA A 231 -10.12 -7.09 -13.00
N LEU A 232 -11.17 -6.57 -12.37
CA LEU A 232 -11.02 -5.74 -11.18
C LEU A 232 -10.33 -6.50 -10.04
N GLY A 233 -10.78 -7.74 -9.74
CA GLY A 233 -10.19 -8.56 -8.67
C GLY A 233 -8.85 -9.19 -9.06
N GLU A 234 -8.56 -9.32 -10.36
CA GLU A 234 -7.25 -9.76 -10.84
C GLU A 234 -6.20 -8.64 -10.73
N LEU A 235 -6.56 -7.42 -11.12
CA LEU A 235 -5.62 -6.29 -11.21
C LEU A 235 -5.49 -5.47 -9.92
N PHE A 236 -6.47 -5.59 -9.01
CA PHE A 236 -6.43 -4.95 -7.69
C PHE A 236 -6.74 -5.97 -6.59
N PHE A 237 -6.08 -5.83 -5.43
CA PHE A 237 -6.43 -6.62 -4.25
C PHE A 237 -7.86 -6.31 -3.80
N HIS A 238 -8.56 -7.30 -3.28
CA HIS A 238 -9.93 -7.13 -2.79
C HIS A 238 -9.98 -6.26 -1.53
N THR A 239 -9.03 -6.48 -0.61
CA THR A 239 -9.01 -5.89 0.74
C THR A 239 -7.98 -4.78 0.90
N ASP A 240 -7.17 -4.50 -0.13
CA ASP A 240 -6.14 -3.46 -0.13
C ASP A 240 -6.36 -2.45 -1.26
N HIS A 241 -5.87 -1.22 -1.10
CA HIS A 241 -6.03 -0.18 -2.11
C HIS A 241 -5.08 -0.32 -3.30
N HIS A 242 -4.03 -1.11 -3.18
CA HIS A 242 -3.03 -1.28 -4.23
C HIS A 242 -3.51 -2.22 -5.35
N TRP A 243 -2.89 -2.07 -6.50
CA TRP A 243 -2.91 -3.08 -7.55
C TRP A 243 -2.20 -4.37 -7.10
N THR A 244 -2.56 -5.48 -7.73
CA THR A 244 -1.84 -6.74 -7.60
C THR A 244 -0.54 -6.70 -8.41
N PRO A 245 0.36 -7.69 -8.29
CA PRO A 245 1.47 -7.85 -9.22
C PRO A 245 1.05 -7.91 -10.68
N ALA A 246 -0.11 -8.50 -11.00
CA ALA A 246 -0.67 -8.52 -12.34
C ALA A 246 -1.08 -7.11 -12.81
N GLY A 247 -1.71 -6.32 -11.93
CA GLY A 247 -2.00 -4.91 -12.22
C GLY A 247 -0.74 -4.08 -12.41
N ALA A 248 0.26 -4.25 -11.53
CA ALA A 248 1.54 -3.57 -11.69
C ALA A 248 2.25 -3.94 -12.99
N PHE A 249 2.12 -5.21 -13.43
CA PHE A 249 2.69 -5.68 -14.71
C PHE A 249 1.96 -5.05 -15.91
N LEU A 250 0.64 -4.92 -15.89
CA LEU A 250 -0.11 -4.19 -16.93
C LEU A 250 0.34 -2.72 -17.01
N GLY A 251 0.49 -2.07 -15.85
CA GLY A 251 1.05 -0.70 -15.79
C GLY A 251 2.47 -0.62 -16.33
N TYR A 252 3.30 -1.61 -16.04
CA TYR A 252 4.65 -1.74 -16.56
C TYR A 252 4.66 -1.93 -18.08
N GLN A 253 3.83 -2.79 -18.65
CA GLN A 253 3.72 -2.97 -20.10
C GLN A 253 3.38 -1.65 -20.79
N THR A 254 2.34 -0.95 -20.29
CA THR A 254 1.91 0.35 -20.83
C THR A 254 3.02 1.41 -20.71
N LEU A 255 3.77 1.42 -19.61
CA LEU A 255 4.92 2.30 -19.42
C LEU A 255 6.05 1.97 -20.41
N CYS A 256 6.34 0.69 -20.63
CA CYS A 256 7.37 0.24 -21.58
C CYS A 256 7.10 0.69 -23.01
N GLU A 257 5.83 0.67 -23.45
CA GLU A 257 5.45 1.20 -24.77
C GLU A 257 5.84 2.67 -24.91
N LYS A 258 5.56 3.50 -23.91
CA LYS A 258 5.94 4.92 -23.86
C LYS A 258 7.45 5.09 -23.81
N LEU A 259 8.14 4.32 -22.98
CA LEU A 259 9.60 4.38 -22.82
C LEU A 259 10.33 4.01 -24.11
N ALA A 260 9.84 3.01 -24.84
CA ALA A 260 10.40 2.63 -26.12
C ALA A 260 10.15 3.68 -27.22
N ALA A 261 8.95 4.25 -27.25
CA ALA A 261 8.57 5.23 -28.27
C ALA A 261 9.33 6.56 -28.11
N ASP A 262 9.49 7.06 -26.88
CA ASP A 262 9.87 8.45 -26.66
C ASP A 262 11.21 8.63 -25.91
N TYR A 263 11.70 7.59 -25.21
CA TYR A 263 12.86 7.70 -24.32
C TYR A 263 14.03 6.78 -24.67
N GLY A 264 14.00 6.16 -25.84
CA GLY A 264 15.10 5.36 -26.38
C GLY A 264 15.37 4.05 -25.64
N PHE A 265 14.37 3.51 -24.92
CA PHE A 265 14.48 2.16 -24.34
C PHE A 265 14.42 1.11 -25.46
N SER A 266 15.42 0.26 -25.55
CA SER A 266 15.46 -0.81 -26.54
C SER A 266 14.71 -2.03 -25.99
N LEU A 267 13.47 -2.24 -26.48
CA LEU A 267 12.63 -3.38 -26.12
C LEU A 267 12.42 -4.34 -27.31
N ALA A 268 12.85 -3.93 -28.52
CA ALA A 268 12.54 -4.63 -29.78
C ALA A 268 13.17 -6.02 -29.88
N ASP A 269 14.26 -6.27 -29.19
CA ASP A 269 14.99 -7.54 -29.24
C ASP A 269 14.65 -8.48 -28.05
N ASP A 270 13.87 -8.01 -27.09
CA ASP A 270 13.59 -8.68 -25.81
C ASP A 270 12.10 -8.67 -25.46
N GLU A 271 11.22 -9.12 -26.36
CA GLU A 271 9.77 -9.22 -26.12
C GLU A 271 9.43 -9.94 -24.82
N MET A 272 10.28 -10.89 -24.38
CA MET A 272 10.08 -11.63 -23.14
C MET A 272 10.05 -10.77 -21.89
N LEU A 273 10.66 -9.57 -21.92
CA LEU A 273 10.67 -8.67 -20.75
C LEU A 273 9.27 -8.12 -20.42
N THR A 274 8.42 -8.00 -21.44
CA THR A 274 7.05 -7.48 -21.32
C THR A 274 5.96 -8.53 -21.58
N ASP A 275 6.34 -9.77 -21.90
CA ASP A 275 5.43 -10.89 -22.08
C ASP A 275 5.09 -11.55 -20.73
N PRO A 276 3.83 -11.53 -20.25
CA PRO A 276 3.43 -12.16 -19.00
C PRO A 276 3.65 -13.68 -18.99
N ASP A 277 3.66 -14.34 -20.14
CA ASP A 277 3.92 -15.79 -20.27
C ASP A 277 5.41 -16.13 -20.05
N SER A 278 6.27 -15.13 -20.06
CA SER A 278 7.70 -15.25 -19.71
C SER A 278 7.95 -15.24 -18.21
N PHE A 279 6.90 -15.29 -17.38
CA PHE A 279 7.00 -15.33 -15.92
C PHE A 279 6.25 -16.51 -15.33
N THR A 280 6.90 -17.22 -14.41
CA THR A 280 6.21 -18.17 -13.54
C THR A 280 5.54 -17.42 -12.39
N ARG A 281 4.27 -17.71 -12.12
CA ARG A 281 3.48 -17.10 -11.05
C ARG A 281 3.28 -18.11 -9.92
N THR A 282 3.75 -17.78 -8.73
CA THR A 282 3.50 -18.58 -7.52
C THR A 282 2.52 -17.86 -6.63
N VAL A 283 1.35 -18.46 -6.40
CA VAL A 283 0.25 -17.86 -5.64
C VAL A 283 0.32 -18.32 -4.19
N PHE A 284 0.12 -17.40 -3.25
CA PHE A 284 0.01 -17.65 -1.81
C PHE A 284 -1.35 -17.13 -1.35
N ASP A 285 -2.33 -18.04 -1.24
CA ASP A 285 -3.71 -17.69 -0.92
C ASP A 285 -3.90 -17.36 0.56
N GLY A 286 -4.80 -16.41 0.84
CA GLY A 286 -5.28 -16.12 2.18
C GLY A 286 -4.23 -15.57 3.15
N VAL A 287 -3.15 -14.98 2.63
CA VAL A 287 -2.03 -14.47 3.45
C VAL A 287 -2.10 -12.97 3.70
N PHE A 288 -3.01 -12.25 3.05
CA PHE A 288 -3.05 -10.80 3.05
C PHE A 288 -4.41 -10.27 3.49
N LEU A 289 -4.40 -9.36 4.46
CA LEU A 289 -5.49 -8.46 4.79
C LEU A 289 -4.97 -7.04 4.58
N GLY A 290 -5.46 -6.40 3.54
CA GLY A 290 -4.99 -5.08 3.15
C GLY A 290 -5.55 -3.95 4.00
N SER A 291 -5.18 -2.72 3.66
CA SER A 291 -5.48 -1.50 4.40
C SER A 291 -6.98 -1.28 4.63
N GLN A 292 -7.82 -1.57 3.63
CA GLN A 292 -9.27 -1.51 3.74
C GLN A 292 -9.81 -2.66 4.59
N GLY A 293 -9.29 -3.87 4.38
CA GLY A 293 -9.67 -5.05 5.15
C GLY A 293 -9.34 -4.92 6.63
N LYS A 294 -8.20 -4.32 6.99
CA LYS A 294 -7.81 -4.05 8.38
C LYS A 294 -8.80 -3.14 9.13
N ARG A 295 -9.52 -2.26 8.42
CA ARG A 295 -10.55 -1.39 9.01
C ARG A 295 -11.83 -2.12 9.36
N VAL A 296 -12.17 -3.16 8.61
CA VAL A 296 -13.46 -3.85 8.72
C VAL A 296 -13.36 -5.33 9.10
N GLY A 297 -12.15 -5.87 9.16
CA GLY A 297 -11.87 -7.26 9.55
C GLY A 297 -12.18 -8.30 8.47
N THR A 298 -11.62 -9.51 8.66
CA THR A 298 -11.75 -10.61 7.70
C THR A 298 -13.18 -11.14 7.59
N LEU A 299 -14.02 -11.00 8.65
CA LEU A 299 -15.43 -11.40 8.60
C LEU A 299 -16.26 -10.54 7.63
N TYR A 300 -15.83 -9.30 7.36
CA TYR A 300 -16.46 -8.42 6.38
C TYR A 300 -15.79 -8.53 5.02
N ALA A 301 -14.46 -8.43 5.01
CA ALA A 301 -13.64 -8.24 3.82
C ALA A 301 -13.22 -9.56 3.14
N GLY A 302 -13.11 -10.67 3.88
CA GLY A 302 -12.34 -11.82 3.43
C GLY A 302 -10.83 -11.55 3.56
N THR A 303 -10.04 -12.23 2.75
CA THR A 303 -8.58 -12.09 2.67
C THR A 303 -8.13 -12.19 1.22
N ASP A 304 -7.00 -11.56 0.90
CA ASP A 304 -6.31 -11.69 -0.38
C ASP A 304 -5.22 -12.75 -0.34
N GLY A 305 -4.85 -13.23 -1.51
CA GLY A 305 -3.55 -13.84 -1.76
C GLY A 305 -2.54 -12.82 -2.27
N ILE A 306 -1.32 -13.28 -2.50
CA ILE A 306 -0.31 -12.53 -3.24
C ILE A 306 0.43 -13.44 -4.20
N GLU A 307 0.77 -12.93 -5.37
CA GLU A 307 1.56 -13.65 -6.36
C GLU A 307 3.03 -13.22 -6.31
N ILE A 308 3.93 -14.17 -6.45
CA ILE A 308 5.34 -13.91 -6.75
C ILE A 308 5.56 -14.25 -8.23
N TRP A 309 5.90 -13.24 -9.01
CA TRP A 309 6.26 -13.38 -10.41
C TRP A 309 7.76 -13.58 -10.53
N SER A 310 8.16 -14.65 -11.19
CA SER A 310 9.56 -15.04 -11.38
C SER A 310 9.86 -15.12 -12.86
N PRO A 311 10.77 -14.31 -13.43
CA PRO A 311 11.19 -14.45 -14.82
C PRO A 311 11.68 -15.88 -15.12
N THR A 312 11.29 -16.42 -16.28
CA THR A 312 11.79 -17.70 -16.78
C THR A 312 13.15 -17.57 -17.49
N PHE A 313 13.57 -16.35 -17.73
CA PHE A 313 14.86 -15.98 -18.32
C PHE A 313 15.87 -15.56 -17.24
N SER A 314 17.15 -15.55 -17.61
CA SER A 314 18.24 -15.21 -16.69
C SER A 314 18.26 -13.72 -16.37
N THR A 315 18.34 -13.39 -15.08
CA THR A 315 18.43 -12.03 -14.58
C THR A 315 19.54 -11.91 -13.54
N SER A 316 20.15 -10.74 -13.43
CA SER A 316 21.19 -10.44 -12.44
C SER A 316 21.11 -8.98 -12.01
N PHE A 317 20.91 -8.76 -10.71
CA PHE A 317 20.74 -7.43 -10.12
C PHE A 317 21.58 -7.26 -8.85
N THR A 318 21.98 -6.02 -8.58
CA THR A 318 22.34 -5.57 -7.23
C THR A 318 21.26 -4.63 -6.74
N TYR A 319 20.65 -4.95 -5.59
CA TYR A 319 19.64 -4.09 -4.94
C TYR A 319 20.20 -3.55 -3.63
N THR A 320 20.12 -2.24 -3.46
CA THR A 320 20.60 -1.57 -2.25
C THR A 320 19.57 -0.60 -1.68
N VAL A 321 19.51 -0.53 -0.34
CA VAL A 321 18.80 0.51 0.40
C VAL A 321 19.81 1.15 1.36
N PRO A 322 20.50 2.24 0.94
CA PRO A 322 21.65 2.77 1.66
C PRO A 322 21.35 3.11 3.12
N MET A 323 20.20 3.73 3.40
CA MET A 323 19.81 4.15 4.76
C MET A 323 19.51 2.98 5.70
N SER A 324 19.17 1.81 5.16
CA SER A 324 18.82 0.61 5.93
C SER A 324 19.94 -0.43 5.93
N GLY A 325 21.05 -0.19 5.22
CA GLY A 325 22.15 -1.13 5.07
C GLY A 325 21.75 -2.44 4.38
N ILE A 326 20.68 -2.41 3.58
CA ILE A 326 20.26 -3.57 2.80
C ILE A 326 21.07 -3.59 1.52
N GLU A 327 21.69 -4.75 1.25
CA GLU A 327 22.37 -5.06 0.00
C GLU A 327 22.07 -6.50 -0.38
N ARG A 328 21.59 -6.71 -1.60
CA ARG A 328 21.20 -8.02 -2.13
C ARG A 328 21.69 -8.14 -3.56
N GLU A 329 22.22 -9.29 -3.91
CA GLU A 329 22.67 -9.61 -5.27
C GLU A 329 22.04 -10.92 -5.74
N GLY A 330 21.83 -11.05 -7.03
CA GLY A 330 21.34 -12.26 -7.65
C GLY A 330 20.23 -12.05 -8.68
N PRO A 331 19.49 -13.12 -8.99
CA PRO A 331 18.32 -13.08 -9.86
C PRO A 331 17.18 -12.20 -9.30
N PHE A 332 16.25 -11.82 -10.14
CA PHE A 332 15.10 -10.96 -9.87
C PHE A 332 14.43 -11.24 -8.53
N VAL A 333 14.02 -12.49 -8.26
CA VAL A 333 13.30 -12.85 -7.03
C VAL A 333 14.15 -12.70 -5.79
N THR A 334 15.44 -13.05 -5.84
CA THR A 334 16.31 -13.05 -4.66
C THR A 334 16.91 -11.67 -4.35
N SER A 335 17.00 -10.81 -5.36
CA SER A 335 17.55 -9.45 -5.20
C SER A 335 16.47 -8.42 -5.00
N LEU A 336 15.44 -8.37 -5.87
CA LEU A 336 14.44 -7.29 -5.89
C LEU A 336 13.19 -7.58 -5.07
N LEU A 337 12.91 -8.87 -4.77
CA LEU A 337 11.75 -9.26 -3.98
C LEU A 337 12.17 -9.73 -2.57
N PHE A 338 11.21 -9.70 -1.63
CA PHE A 338 11.39 -10.05 -0.22
C PHE A 338 10.43 -11.18 0.20
N PRO A 339 10.50 -12.38 -0.43
CA PRO A 339 9.57 -13.47 -0.18
C PRO A 339 9.60 -13.98 1.27
N GLU A 340 10.68 -13.72 2.02
CA GLU A 340 10.78 -14.01 3.45
C GLU A 340 9.72 -13.31 4.30
N ARG A 341 9.07 -12.26 3.80
CA ARG A 341 7.96 -11.56 4.47
C ARG A 341 6.70 -12.41 4.57
N LEU A 342 6.53 -13.42 3.71
CA LEU A 342 5.45 -14.41 3.83
C LEU A 342 5.54 -15.25 5.10
N ALA A 343 6.71 -15.35 5.72
CA ALA A 343 6.88 -16.04 6.99
C ALA A 343 6.37 -15.24 8.21
N GLN A 344 6.02 -13.96 8.02
CA GLN A 344 5.39 -13.14 9.06
C GLN A 344 3.96 -13.65 9.26
N THR A 345 3.52 -13.67 10.52
CA THR A 345 2.19 -14.15 10.89
C THR A 345 1.35 -13.02 11.48
N GLY A 346 0.04 -13.08 11.23
CA GLY A 346 -0.92 -12.09 11.72
C GLY A 346 -1.29 -11.08 10.64
N TYR A 347 -2.59 -11.03 10.31
CA TYR A 347 -3.11 -10.16 9.27
C TYR A 347 -2.92 -8.67 9.54
N TYR A 348 -2.93 -8.27 10.80
CA TYR A 348 -2.85 -6.85 11.18
C TYR A 348 -1.42 -6.34 11.24
N ASP A 349 -0.46 -7.22 11.56
CA ASP A 349 0.94 -6.87 11.78
C ASP A 349 1.81 -7.05 10.52
N THR A 350 1.22 -7.56 9.44
CA THR A 350 1.94 -7.89 8.20
C THR A 350 1.45 -7.05 7.02
N ASN A 351 2.33 -6.86 6.05
CA ASN A 351 1.99 -6.24 4.77
C ASN A 351 2.68 -7.01 3.63
N PRO A 352 2.08 -8.08 3.11
CA PRO A 352 2.65 -8.87 2.02
C PRO A 352 2.90 -8.09 0.73
N TYR A 353 2.21 -6.98 0.48
CA TYR A 353 2.49 -6.11 -0.66
C TYR A 353 3.96 -5.66 -0.70
N THR A 354 4.59 -5.49 0.47
CA THR A 354 6.00 -5.11 0.58
C THR A 354 6.99 -6.23 0.19
N ILE A 355 6.50 -7.39 -0.26
CA ILE A 355 7.36 -8.38 -0.94
C ILE A 355 8.01 -7.76 -2.17
N TYR A 356 7.29 -6.88 -2.87
CA TYR A 356 7.84 -6.14 -3.99
C TYR A 356 8.60 -4.91 -3.51
N ALA A 357 9.88 -4.82 -3.88
CA ALA A 357 10.82 -3.74 -3.51
C ALA A 357 11.02 -3.49 -1.99
N GLY A 358 10.48 -4.33 -1.14
CA GLY A 358 10.78 -4.35 0.29
C GLY A 358 9.97 -3.39 1.17
N ASP A 359 9.86 -2.11 0.84
CA ASP A 359 9.10 -1.11 1.62
C ASP A 359 9.10 0.27 0.92
N ASP A 360 8.49 1.26 1.57
CA ASP A 360 8.55 2.67 1.18
C ASP A 360 9.85 3.30 1.68
N TYR A 361 10.96 2.98 1.05
CA TYR A 361 12.28 3.54 1.41
C TYR A 361 12.46 4.96 0.86
N LEU A 362 13.23 5.78 1.59
CA LEU A 362 13.68 7.07 1.05
C LEU A 362 14.37 6.89 -0.30
N LEU A 363 15.29 5.95 -0.39
CA LEU A 363 15.98 5.58 -1.62
C LEU A 363 16.24 4.08 -1.62
N SER A 364 15.79 3.42 -2.68
CA SER A 364 16.31 2.11 -3.07
C SER A 364 16.89 2.18 -4.48
N ARG A 365 17.87 1.33 -4.77
CA ARG A 365 18.56 1.28 -6.07
C ARG A 365 18.61 -0.16 -6.55
N ALA A 366 18.20 -0.39 -7.76
CA ALA A 366 18.30 -1.67 -8.46
C ALA A 366 19.17 -1.50 -9.71
N VAL A 367 20.38 -2.05 -9.70
CA VAL A 367 21.30 -2.05 -10.83
C VAL A 367 21.14 -3.35 -11.61
N ASN A 368 20.85 -3.23 -12.90
CA ASN A 368 20.66 -4.36 -13.80
C ASN A 368 21.98 -4.72 -14.52
N HIS A 369 22.56 -5.87 -14.20
CA HIS A 369 23.80 -6.32 -14.82
C HIS A 369 23.59 -6.94 -16.22
N ASN A 370 22.35 -7.25 -16.61
CA ASN A 370 22.03 -7.74 -17.94
C ASN A 370 21.89 -6.59 -18.96
N ALA A 371 21.55 -5.37 -18.50
CA ALA A 371 21.36 -4.20 -19.35
C ALA A 371 22.14 -2.96 -18.85
N PRO A 372 23.49 -3.05 -18.67
CA PRO A 372 24.27 -1.98 -18.01
C PRO A 372 24.30 -0.66 -18.78
N ASN A 373 23.97 -0.67 -20.08
CA ASN A 373 23.94 0.50 -20.94
C ASN A 373 22.51 1.06 -21.16
N ALA A 374 21.47 0.43 -20.59
CA ALA A 374 20.12 0.95 -20.65
C ALA A 374 19.99 2.21 -19.76
N PRO A 375 18.99 3.07 -20.00
CA PRO A 375 18.80 4.30 -19.26
C PRO A 375 18.67 4.08 -17.75
N ARG A 376 19.16 5.05 -16.98
CA ARG A 376 19.04 5.12 -15.52
C ARG A 376 17.80 5.93 -15.17
N VAL A 377 16.87 5.33 -14.46
CA VAL A 377 15.58 5.93 -14.12
C VAL A 377 15.56 6.31 -12.65
N LEU A 378 15.21 7.56 -12.35
CA LEU A 378 14.76 7.95 -11.02
C LEU A 378 13.24 7.97 -11.02
N ILE A 379 12.61 7.25 -10.10
CA ILE A 379 11.16 7.30 -9.90
C ILE A 379 10.82 7.89 -8.53
N LEU A 380 10.16 9.07 -8.53
CA LEU A 380 9.52 9.66 -7.37
C LEU A 380 8.09 9.11 -7.31
N ARG A 381 7.77 8.31 -6.29
CA ARG A 381 6.57 7.48 -6.34
C ARG A 381 5.82 7.44 -5.01
N ASP A 382 4.53 7.19 -5.05
CA ASP A 382 3.79 6.66 -3.93
C ASP A 382 3.96 5.12 -3.82
N SER A 383 3.26 4.49 -2.91
CA SER A 383 3.39 3.04 -2.66
C SER A 383 3.01 2.14 -3.84
N PHE A 384 2.25 2.63 -4.83
CA PHE A 384 1.97 1.87 -6.05
C PHE A 384 3.25 1.53 -6.81
N GLY A 385 4.23 2.44 -6.81
CA GLY A 385 5.52 2.18 -7.43
C GLY A 385 6.31 1.03 -6.82
N CYS A 386 5.98 0.53 -5.63
CA CYS A 386 6.66 -0.63 -5.04
C CYS A 386 6.58 -1.86 -5.93
N ALA A 387 5.38 -2.22 -6.40
CA ALA A 387 5.24 -3.39 -7.27
C ALA A 387 5.71 -3.14 -8.71
N LEU A 388 5.68 -1.88 -9.18
CA LEU A 388 6.18 -1.50 -10.51
C LEU A 388 7.71 -1.53 -10.60
N THR A 389 8.41 -1.06 -9.57
CA THR A 389 9.87 -0.85 -9.57
C THR A 389 10.67 -2.10 -9.95
N PRO A 390 10.41 -3.31 -9.42
CA PRO A 390 11.11 -4.51 -9.83
C PRO A 390 10.94 -4.81 -11.34
N PHE A 391 9.75 -4.67 -11.89
CA PHE A 391 9.53 -4.88 -13.33
C PHE A 391 10.24 -3.83 -14.17
N LEU A 392 10.16 -2.53 -13.79
CA LEU A 392 10.87 -1.45 -14.48
C LEU A 392 12.39 -1.69 -14.49
N SER A 393 12.93 -2.36 -13.47
CA SER A 393 14.35 -2.70 -13.40
C SER A 393 14.78 -3.69 -14.49
N LEU A 394 13.86 -4.45 -15.09
CA LEU A 394 14.19 -5.39 -16.18
C LEU A 394 14.64 -4.67 -17.45
N VAL A 395 14.10 -3.47 -17.72
CA VAL A 395 14.35 -2.70 -18.95
C VAL A 395 15.27 -1.50 -18.73
N SER A 396 15.69 -1.26 -17.50
CA SER A 396 16.53 -0.13 -17.12
C SER A 396 17.94 -0.60 -16.73
N GLY A 397 18.95 0.23 -16.94
CA GLY A 397 20.31 -0.03 -16.44
C GLY A 397 20.39 0.13 -14.91
N GLU A 398 19.65 1.08 -14.40
CA GLU A 398 19.46 1.30 -12.96
C GLU A 398 18.09 1.93 -12.70
N VAL A 399 17.37 1.45 -11.70
CA VAL A 399 16.18 2.12 -11.15
C VAL A 399 16.48 2.60 -9.75
N MET A 400 16.33 3.90 -9.54
CA MET A 400 16.45 4.60 -8.26
C MET A 400 15.04 4.98 -7.83
N ALA A 401 14.47 4.29 -6.86
CA ALA A 401 13.11 4.58 -6.39
C ALA A 401 13.17 5.38 -5.08
N VAL A 402 12.46 6.50 -5.07
CA VAL A 402 12.35 7.42 -3.93
C VAL A 402 10.91 7.49 -3.49
N ASP A 403 10.67 7.24 -2.20
CA ASP A 403 9.44 7.63 -1.54
C ASP A 403 9.60 9.04 -0.96
N PRO A 404 8.99 10.07 -1.54
CA PRO A 404 9.18 11.43 -1.11
C PRO A 404 8.69 11.71 0.32
N ARG A 405 7.80 10.89 0.89
CA ARG A 405 7.35 11.01 2.30
C ARG A 405 8.51 10.91 3.29
N ASN A 406 9.56 10.20 2.92
CA ASN A 406 10.77 10.01 3.71
C ASN A 406 11.88 11.03 3.38
N PHE A 407 11.61 11.96 2.46
CA PHE A 407 12.54 13.00 2.06
C PHE A 407 12.34 14.27 2.91
N ASN A 408 13.30 14.57 3.78
CA ASN A 408 13.24 15.71 4.70
C ASN A 408 13.86 17.00 4.13
N GLY A 409 13.92 17.11 2.80
CA GLY A 409 14.47 18.26 2.08
C GLY A 409 13.40 19.16 1.47
N ASP A 410 13.84 20.21 0.82
CA ASP A 410 13.05 21.08 -0.04
C ASP A 410 13.41 20.87 -1.52
N GLN A 411 13.00 21.81 -2.38
CA GLN A 411 13.25 21.70 -3.81
C GLN A 411 14.75 21.79 -4.13
N GLU A 412 15.52 22.64 -3.42
CA GLU A 412 16.97 22.76 -3.63
C GLU A 412 17.69 21.47 -3.24
N ASP A 413 17.30 20.88 -2.12
CA ASP A 413 17.83 19.58 -1.67
C ASP A 413 17.51 18.47 -2.71
N MET A 414 16.32 18.50 -3.32
CA MET A 414 15.96 17.57 -4.39
C MET A 414 16.80 17.78 -5.65
N MET A 415 17.10 19.05 -6.01
CA MET A 415 18.00 19.34 -7.14
C MET A 415 19.44 18.84 -6.87
N GLU A 416 19.93 18.97 -5.64
CA GLU A 416 21.23 18.39 -5.26
C GLU A 416 21.22 16.87 -5.31
N TYR A 417 20.10 16.27 -4.91
CA TYR A 417 19.90 14.82 -4.96
C TYR A 417 19.91 14.31 -6.40
N LEU A 418 19.21 14.99 -7.31
CA LEU A 418 19.23 14.71 -8.75
C LEU A 418 20.65 14.85 -9.35
N ARG A 419 21.39 15.89 -8.95
CA ARG A 419 22.77 16.11 -9.41
C ARG A 419 23.70 14.98 -8.97
N TRP A 420 23.45 14.39 -7.80
CA TRP A 420 24.20 13.25 -7.29
C TRP A 420 23.80 11.95 -7.98
N LEU A 421 22.50 11.67 -8.15
CA LEU A 421 21.96 10.44 -8.73
C LEU A 421 22.19 10.37 -10.26
N LYS A 422 22.15 11.51 -10.96
CA LYS A 422 22.34 11.63 -12.42
C LYS A 422 21.47 10.67 -13.21
N PRO A 423 20.13 10.72 -13.07
CA PRO A 423 19.25 9.92 -13.89
C PRO A 423 19.23 10.40 -15.36
N ASP A 424 18.96 9.47 -16.28
CA ASP A 424 18.69 9.78 -17.68
C ASP A 424 17.21 10.11 -17.91
N LEU A 425 16.33 9.67 -17.00
CA LEU A 425 14.91 9.95 -16.97
C LEU A 425 14.42 10.09 -15.53
N VAL A 426 13.59 11.09 -15.26
CA VAL A 426 12.85 11.22 -13.99
C VAL A 426 11.39 10.87 -14.25
N ILE A 427 10.86 9.92 -13.51
CA ILE A 427 9.42 9.59 -13.48
C ILE A 427 8.84 10.12 -12.18
N VAL A 428 7.75 10.88 -12.26
CA VAL A 428 6.91 11.25 -11.11
C VAL A 428 5.62 10.46 -11.22
N MET A 429 5.41 9.50 -10.32
CA MET A 429 4.28 8.59 -10.39
C MET A 429 3.40 8.70 -9.16
N ASN A 430 2.12 9.00 -9.36
CA ASN A 430 1.15 9.12 -8.29
C ASN A 430 -0.21 8.53 -8.67
N THR A 431 -0.93 8.02 -7.67
CA THR A 431 -2.37 7.77 -7.80
C THR A 431 -3.15 9.08 -7.68
N ALA A 432 -4.40 9.07 -8.14
CA ALA A 432 -5.26 10.25 -8.05
C ALA A 432 -5.45 10.72 -6.59
N SER A 433 -5.66 9.79 -5.66
CA SER A 433 -5.80 10.11 -4.22
C SER A 433 -4.52 10.64 -3.59
N SER A 434 -3.35 10.31 -4.14
CA SER A 434 -2.05 10.77 -3.66
C SER A 434 -1.76 12.24 -3.97
N LEU A 435 -2.41 12.82 -4.98
CA LEU A 435 -2.19 14.20 -5.39
C LEU A 435 -2.45 15.24 -4.30
N GLN A 436 -3.22 14.87 -3.28
CA GLN A 436 -3.60 15.72 -2.15
C GLN A 436 -2.78 15.46 -0.90
N VAL A 437 -1.86 14.49 -0.95
CA VAL A 437 -1.04 14.07 0.18
C VAL A 437 0.25 14.88 0.16
N ASP A 438 0.26 16.05 0.80
CA ASP A 438 1.42 16.96 0.82
C ASP A 438 2.75 16.28 1.18
N PRO A 439 2.83 15.31 2.10
CA PRO A 439 4.07 14.57 2.35
C PRO A 439 4.67 13.84 1.13
N LEU A 440 3.90 13.59 0.07
CA LEU A 440 4.42 13.02 -1.18
C LEU A 440 5.11 14.05 -2.08
N PHE A 441 4.99 15.34 -1.75
CA PHE A 441 5.54 16.44 -2.53
C PHE A 441 6.40 17.41 -1.70
N PRO A 442 7.27 16.95 -0.78
CA PRO A 442 8.01 17.83 0.13
C PRO A 442 8.95 18.77 -0.62
N TYR A 443 9.33 18.41 -1.84
CA TYR A 443 10.14 19.19 -2.75
C TYR A 443 9.37 20.28 -3.51
N LEU A 444 8.06 20.40 -3.31
CA LEU A 444 7.25 21.48 -3.87
C LEU A 444 7.00 22.55 -2.80
N PRO A 445 7.01 23.86 -3.18
CA PRO A 445 6.97 24.97 -2.22
C PRO A 445 5.75 24.96 -1.29
N THR A 446 4.55 24.79 -1.85
CA THR A 446 3.29 24.82 -1.06
C THR A 446 3.17 23.62 -0.13
N ALA A 447 3.53 22.42 -0.58
CA ALA A 447 3.50 21.22 0.24
C ALA A 447 4.48 21.32 1.40
N ARG A 448 5.68 21.88 1.17
CA ARG A 448 6.67 22.11 2.22
C ARG A 448 6.18 23.10 3.28
N ALA A 449 5.52 24.19 2.84
CA ALA A 449 4.96 25.17 3.76
C ALA A 449 3.84 24.57 4.64
N ALA A 450 2.98 23.74 4.06
CA ALA A 450 1.95 23.01 4.79
C ALA A 450 2.52 22.05 5.85
N ALA A 451 3.53 21.25 5.48
CA ALA A 451 4.21 20.33 6.40
C ALA A 451 4.87 21.07 7.59
N LEU A 452 5.53 22.19 7.35
CA LEU A 452 6.12 23.02 8.40
C LEU A 452 5.08 23.65 9.32
N ALA A 453 3.89 23.98 8.80
CA ALA A 453 2.80 24.51 9.61
C ALA A 453 2.25 23.47 10.59
N VAL A 454 2.07 22.22 10.13
CA VAL A 454 1.63 21.09 10.97
C VAL A 454 2.65 20.82 12.09
N GLN A 455 3.94 20.70 11.77
CA GLN A 455 5.00 20.48 12.78
C GLN A 455 5.03 21.58 13.86
N LYS A 456 4.77 22.82 13.49
CA LYS A 456 4.68 23.94 14.46
C LYS A 456 3.44 23.88 15.35
N GLN A 457 2.36 23.26 14.89
CA GLN A 457 1.16 23.04 15.71
C GLN A 457 1.35 21.89 16.70
N GLU A 458 1.98 20.81 16.30
CA GLU A 458 2.29 19.65 17.15
C GLU A 458 3.34 19.96 18.24
N ALA A 459 4.20 20.95 18.00
CA ALA A 459 5.22 21.39 18.96
C ALA A 459 4.72 22.43 20.00
N ARG A 460 3.45 22.83 19.93
CA ARG A 460 2.78 23.74 20.88
C ARG A 460 1.83 23.00 21.80
#